data_1a1f370ea85708c242ef5704040b3a9b
#
_entry.id   1a1f370ea85708c242ef5704040b3a9b
#
_cell.length_a   1.000
_cell.length_b   1.000
_cell.length_c   1.000
_cell.angle_alpha   90.00
_cell.angle_beta   90.00
_cell.angle_gamma   90.00
#
_symmetry.space_group_name_H-M   'P 1'
#
loop_
_entity.id
_entity.type
_entity.pdbx_description
1 polymer ?
#
loop_
_entity_poly.entity_id
_entity_poly.type
_entity_poly.pdbx_seq_one_letter_code
_entity_poly.pdbx_strand_id
1 'polypeptide(L)' 'MRIDAHHHFWDPRKRDYYWMQGPEMEVIRRPMGPGDLRPLLAAAGISGTVTVQTVPDLGETREFLAVAEKTDF' A
#
# COMPACT_ATOMS: atom_id res chain seq x y z
N MET A 1 15.12 -11.55 11.35
CA MET A 1 13.88 -11.08 10.68
C MET A 1 13.81 -9.56 10.71
N ARG A 2 13.50 -8.96 9.60
CA ARG A 2 13.26 -7.52 9.49
C ARG A 2 11.82 -7.25 9.09
N ILE A 3 11.17 -6.32 9.78
CA ILE A 3 9.77 -5.95 9.54
C ILE A 3 9.70 -4.47 9.20
N ASP A 4 9.03 -4.13 8.09
CA ASP A 4 8.61 -2.76 7.81
C ASP A 4 7.31 -2.51 8.58
N ALA A 5 7.36 -1.67 9.58
CA ALA A 5 6.24 -1.48 10.51
C ALA A 5 5.20 -0.47 10.03
N HIS A 6 5.42 0.19 8.91
CA HIS A 6 4.47 1.23 8.45
C HIS A 6 4.63 1.50 6.96
N HIS A 7 3.68 1.03 6.14
CA HIS A 7 3.61 1.39 4.73
C HIS A 7 2.15 1.47 4.29
N HIS A 8 1.94 1.97 3.08
CA HIS A 8 0.62 2.14 2.51
C HIS A 8 0.54 1.51 1.13
N PHE A 9 -0.65 1.03 0.78
CA PHE A 9 -1.03 0.72 -0.60
C PHE A 9 -2.18 1.64 -1.00
N TRP A 10 -2.30 1.93 -2.28
CA TRP A 10 -3.42 2.72 -2.79
C TRP A 10 -3.67 2.44 -4.26
N ASP A 11 -4.90 2.71 -4.70
CA ASP A 11 -5.28 2.65 -6.09
C ASP A 11 -6.33 3.74 -6.35
N PRO A 12 -5.94 4.88 -6.96
CA PRO A 12 -6.86 5.99 -7.22
C PRO A 12 -8.06 5.64 -8.10
N ARG A 13 -8.00 4.51 -8.82
CA ARG A 13 -9.13 4.03 -9.64
C ARG A 13 -10.25 3.44 -8.79
N LYS A 14 -9.95 3.02 -7.55
CA LYS A 14 -10.90 2.34 -6.66
C LYS A 14 -11.63 3.29 -5.72
N ARG A 15 -11.00 4.40 -5.35
CA ARG A 15 -11.59 5.39 -4.43
C ARG A 15 -10.89 6.73 -4.52
N ASP A 16 -11.53 7.75 -3.97
CA ASP A 16 -10.96 9.10 -3.91
C ASP A 16 -9.99 9.20 -2.72
N TYR A 17 -8.72 9.36 -3.04
CA TYR A 17 -7.69 9.67 -2.06
C TYR A 17 -7.51 11.19 -2.03
N TYR A 18 -8.34 11.84 -1.25
CA TYR A 18 -8.46 13.30 -1.24
C TYR A 18 -7.14 14.03 -0.93
N TRP A 19 -6.21 13.37 -0.25
CA TRP A 19 -4.90 13.94 0.05
C TRP A 19 -3.94 13.91 -1.15
N MET A 20 -4.28 13.21 -2.22
CA MET A 20 -3.45 13.12 -3.44
C MET A 20 -3.73 14.22 -4.45
N GLN A 21 -4.18 15.37 -4.01
CA GLN A 21 -4.47 16.49 -4.89
C GLN A 21 -3.24 17.36 -5.09
N GLY A 22 -3.19 18.06 -6.23
CA GLY A 22 -2.11 18.99 -6.55
C GLY A 22 -1.02 18.39 -7.43
N PRO A 23 -0.25 19.26 -8.12
CA PRO A 23 0.79 18.80 -9.05
C PRO A 23 1.91 18.01 -8.40
N GLU A 24 2.23 18.30 -7.16
CA GLU A 24 3.28 17.61 -6.40
C GLU A 24 2.95 16.15 -6.10
N MET A 25 1.68 15.77 -6.17
CA MET A 25 1.23 14.39 -5.93
C MET A 25 1.07 13.58 -7.21
N GLU A 26 1.32 14.17 -8.36
CA GLU A 26 1.10 13.51 -9.65
C GLU A 26 1.90 12.22 -9.79
N VAL A 27 3.12 12.19 -9.32
CA VAL A 27 4.02 11.03 -9.40
C VAL A 27 3.44 9.80 -8.71
N ILE A 28 2.73 9.98 -7.59
CA ILE A 28 2.16 8.88 -6.80
C ILE A 28 0.69 8.61 -7.12
N ARG A 29 0.08 9.40 -8.01
CA ARG A 29 -1.34 9.27 -8.37
C ARG A 29 -1.55 8.15 -9.37
N ARG A 30 -1.15 6.94 -8.96
CA ARG A 30 -1.24 5.71 -9.73
C ARG A 30 -1.40 4.52 -8.78
N PRO A 31 -1.85 3.35 -9.24
CA PRO A 31 -1.94 2.18 -8.38
C PRO A 31 -0.57 1.78 -7.81
N MET A 32 -0.51 1.58 -6.51
CA MET A 32 0.68 1.11 -5.81
C MET A 32 0.25 -0.04 -4.89
N GLY A 33 0.59 -1.24 -5.25
CA GLY A 33 0.17 -2.45 -4.56
C GLY A 33 1.31 -3.38 -4.20
N PRO A 34 0.99 -4.60 -3.70
CA PRO A 34 2.01 -5.57 -3.27
C PRO A 34 3.04 -5.92 -4.34
N GLY A 35 2.64 -5.97 -5.60
CA GLY A 35 3.57 -6.24 -6.71
C GLY A 35 4.65 -5.18 -6.89
N ASP A 36 4.34 -3.93 -6.53
CA ASP A 36 5.31 -2.83 -6.58
C ASP A 36 6.29 -2.89 -5.41
N LEU A 37 5.83 -3.34 -4.26
CA LEU A 37 6.62 -3.38 -3.03
C LEU A 37 7.53 -4.60 -2.96
N ARG A 38 7.10 -5.74 -3.45
CA ARG A 38 7.84 -7.02 -3.30
C ARG A 38 9.33 -6.93 -3.71
N PRO A 39 9.69 -6.38 -4.88
CA PRO A 39 11.11 -6.30 -5.24
C PRO A 39 11.92 -5.41 -4.30
N LEU A 40 11.31 -4.37 -3.76
CA LEU A 40 11.97 -3.47 -2.82
C LEU A 40 12.24 -4.15 -1.48
N LEU A 41 11.30 -4.96 -1.01
CA LEU A 41 11.46 -5.75 0.21
C LEU A 41 12.61 -6.74 0.07
N ALA A 42 12.67 -7.44 -1.05
CA ALA A 42 13.74 -8.40 -1.32
C ALA A 42 15.10 -7.71 -1.32
N ALA A 43 15.22 -6.56 -1.98
CA ALA A 43 16.46 -5.79 -2.04
C ALA A 43 16.90 -5.29 -0.67
N ALA A 44 15.96 -4.94 0.21
CA ALA A 44 16.24 -4.43 1.55
C ALA A 44 16.37 -5.53 2.62
N GLY A 45 16.11 -6.78 2.28
CA GLY A 45 16.15 -7.90 3.23
C GLY A 45 15.00 -7.86 4.24
N ILE A 46 13.85 -7.30 3.86
CA ILE A 46 12.67 -7.22 4.73
C ILE A 46 11.76 -8.42 4.46
N SER A 47 11.37 -9.14 5.51
CA SER A 47 10.60 -10.38 5.41
C SER A 47 9.12 -10.22 5.74
N GLY A 48 8.71 -9.13 6.36
CA GLY A 48 7.31 -8.89 6.69
C GLY A 48 7.00 -7.39 6.77
N THR A 49 5.73 -7.03 6.66
CA THR A 49 5.29 -5.63 6.65
C THR A 49 3.99 -5.45 7.44
N VAL A 50 3.73 -4.21 7.85
CA VAL A 50 2.45 -3.79 8.42
C VAL A 50 1.85 -2.73 7.52
N THR A 51 0.71 -3.03 6.90
CA THR A 51 -0.01 -2.10 6.03
C THR A 51 -0.88 -1.17 6.85
N VAL A 52 -0.75 0.12 6.61
CA VAL A 52 -1.53 1.15 7.30
C VAL A 52 -2.55 1.74 6.34
N GLN A 53 -3.78 1.90 6.82
CA GLN A 53 -4.87 2.47 6.04
C GLN A 53 -4.58 3.94 5.71
N THR A 54 -4.93 4.35 4.48
CA THR A 54 -4.64 5.69 3.98
C THR A 54 -5.81 6.65 4.07
N VAL A 55 -7.03 6.13 4.09
CA VAL A 55 -8.27 6.90 4.24
C VAL A 55 -9.22 6.16 5.18
N PRO A 56 -10.13 6.86 5.89
CA PRO A 56 -11.10 6.23 6.80
C PRO A 56 -12.26 5.60 6.00
N ASP A 57 -11.99 4.52 5.29
CA ASP A 57 -12.93 3.85 4.39
C ASP A 57 -12.92 2.34 4.69
N LEU A 58 -14.08 1.79 5.04
CA LEU A 58 -14.23 0.36 5.32
C LEU A 58 -13.92 -0.49 4.09
N GLY A 59 -14.17 0.02 2.89
CA GLY A 59 -13.82 -0.66 1.65
C GLY A 59 -12.31 -0.89 1.56
N GLU A 60 -11.51 0.11 1.94
CA GLU A 60 -10.06 -0.02 1.98
C GLU A 60 -9.63 -1.06 3.03
N THR A 61 -10.25 -1.07 4.19
CA THR A 61 -9.97 -2.06 5.24
C THR A 61 -10.19 -3.47 4.72
N ARG A 62 -11.33 -3.73 4.09
CA ARG A 62 -11.66 -5.04 3.53
C ARG A 62 -10.69 -5.45 2.43
N GLU A 63 -10.31 -4.51 1.59
CA GLU A 63 -9.36 -4.73 0.51
C GLU A 63 -7.99 -5.12 1.05
N PHE A 64 -7.51 -4.43 2.08
CA PHE A 64 -6.22 -4.72 2.69
C PHE A 64 -6.21 -6.07 3.41
N LEU A 65 -7.32 -6.47 4.03
CA LEU A 65 -7.44 -7.81 4.61
C LEU A 65 -7.34 -8.88 3.52
N ALA A 66 -7.99 -8.67 2.37
CA ALA A 66 -7.89 -9.59 1.25
C ALA A 66 -6.47 -9.67 0.69
N VAL A 67 -5.77 -8.54 0.62
CA VAL A 67 -4.37 -8.48 0.20
C VAL A 67 -3.50 -9.28 1.17
N ALA A 68 -3.72 -9.14 2.48
CA ALA A 68 -2.96 -9.86 3.49
C ALA A 68 -3.12 -11.38 3.37
N GLU A 69 -4.31 -11.85 3.01
CA GLU A 69 -4.56 -13.29 2.80
C GLU A 69 -3.80 -13.85 1.60
N LYS A 70 -3.52 -13.03 0.59
CA LYS A 70 -2.90 -13.44 -0.67
C LYS A 70 -1.42 -13.14 -0.74
N THR A 71 -0.87 -12.49 0.26
CA THR A 71 0.51 -11.98 0.26
C THR A 71 1.30 -12.65 1.38
N ASP A 72 2.55 -12.99 1.09
CA ASP A 72 3.42 -13.73 2.01
C ASP A 72 4.37 -12.84 2.83
N PHE A 73 4.12 -11.54 2.83
CA PHE A 73 4.96 -10.62 3.60
C PHE A 73 4.18 -9.61 4.45
#